data_ce83115cd1636d6a552091e3bce388c7
#
_entry.id   ce83115cd1636d6a552091e3bce388c7
#
_cell.length_a   1.000
_cell.length_b   1.000
_cell.length_c   1.000
_cell.angle_alpha   90.00
_cell.angle_beta   90.00
_cell.angle_gamma   90.00
#
_symmetry.space_group_name_H-M   'P 1'
#
loop_
_entity.id
_entity.type
_entity.pdbx_description
1 polymer ?
#
loop_
_entity_poly.entity_id
_entity_poly.type
_entity_poly.pdbx_seq_one_letter_code
_entity_poly.pdbx_strand_id
1 'polypeptide(L)'
;MILTLLIAAALRLWRLPAGMPLGLHYDEAANVILTNPDMLHQGILPHHTLWVKLFENLRYVVIDEVHQYRGVFGSHVANVLRRLLRVAAFYGSQPQFVCCSATIANPGELASQLTGRDLIEVAENGAPRGEKHFIFYNPPVVNPELGIRRSAVKETRSLAERFLATGVQMIVFARSRIRVELLLTYLEQAGRRVGIRGGEVRGYRGGYLPNERRAIESGLRDGSVRAVVSTNALELGIDIGALDVCLMCGYAGTIASTWQQAGRAGRRHDLSAVVLVGTSSPADQYILGHPDYFLGRSPEHATIDPDNLVILMSHLKCAAFELPFAADETYGGQDVGEILGYLADQRVLHEAAGRYHWMADTYPAEDVSLRAAA
;
A
#
# COMPACT_ATOMS: atom_id res chain seq x y z
N MET A 1 3.39 -4.38 -0.33
CA MET A 1 2.09 -3.93 -0.84
C MET A 1 1.38 -5.14 -1.39
N ILE A 2 0.24 -5.49 -0.86
CA ILE A 2 -0.43 -6.76 -1.12
C ILE A 2 -1.72 -6.43 -1.86
N LEU A 3 -1.85 -6.85 -3.11
CA LEU A 3 -3.15 -6.98 -3.75
C LEU A 3 -3.81 -8.19 -3.10
N THR A 4 -4.78 -7.94 -2.25
CA THR A 4 -5.55 -9.02 -1.64
C THR A 4 -6.74 -9.28 -2.53
N LEU A 5 -6.71 -10.34 -3.30
CA LEU A 5 -7.91 -10.92 -3.89
C LEU A 5 -8.67 -11.63 -2.77
N LEU A 6 -9.49 -10.87 -2.04
CA LEU A 6 -10.37 -11.40 -1.02
C LEU A 6 -11.72 -11.71 -1.66
N ILE A 7 -12.03 -12.97 -1.84
CA ILE A 7 -13.41 -13.39 -2.05
C ILE A 7 -14.05 -13.49 -0.66
N ALA A 8 -14.81 -12.47 -0.28
CA ALA A 8 -15.44 -12.42 1.02
C ALA A 8 -16.50 -13.51 1.15
N ALA A 9 -16.19 -14.54 1.89
CA ALA A 9 -17.10 -15.24 2.80
C ALA A 9 -16.26 -16.07 3.75
N ALA A 10 -16.27 -15.68 5.03
CA ALA A 10 -15.85 -16.45 6.19
C ALA A 10 -14.53 -17.22 6.07
N LEU A 11 -13.44 -16.55 6.50
CA LEU A 11 -12.23 -17.12 7.07
C LEU A 11 -12.34 -18.61 7.44
N ARG A 12 -11.76 -19.44 6.60
CA ARG A 12 -11.05 -20.67 7.01
C ARG A 12 -9.96 -20.96 6.02
N LEU A 13 -8.83 -20.31 6.16
CA LEU A 13 -7.53 -20.70 5.64
C LEU A 13 -7.10 -21.99 6.34
N TRP A 14 -7.50 -23.14 5.84
CA TRP A 14 -6.96 -24.42 6.33
C TRP A 14 -7.00 -25.47 5.22
N ARG A 15 -5.80 -25.90 4.85
CA ARG A 15 -5.44 -27.04 4.00
C ARG A 15 -5.51 -26.82 2.50
N LEU A 16 -4.35 -26.74 2.03
CA LEU A 16 -3.98 -26.62 0.65
C LEU A 16 -3.09 -27.81 0.26
N PRO A 17 -3.39 -28.58 -0.82
CA PRO A 17 -2.60 -29.77 -1.16
C PRO A 17 -1.19 -29.44 -1.65
N ALA A 18 -0.23 -30.25 -1.26
CA ALA A 18 1.16 -30.15 -1.69
C ALA A 18 1.26 -30.44 -3.19
N GLY A 19 1.83 -29.52 -3.97
CA GLY A 19 2.16 -29.77 -5.36
C GLY A 19 2.04 -28.61 -6.34
N MET A 20 1.64 -27.41 -5.91
CA MET A 20 1.64 -26.25 -6.81
C MET A 20 2.99 -25.52 -6.83
N PRO A 21 3.47 -25.08 -8.02
CA PRO A 21 4.61 -24.20 -8.11
C PRO A 21 4.34 -22.89 -7.35
N LEU A 22 5.34 -22.43 -6.58
CA LEU A 22 5.34 -21.15 -5.86
C LEU A 22 4.57 -21.07 -4.52
N GLY A 23 4.29 -22.19 -3.83
CA GLY A 23 3.75 -22.15 -2.46
C GLY A 23 2.32 -21.62 -2.34
N LEU A 24 1.59 -21.52 -3.45
CA LEU A 24 0.16 -21.23 -3.47
C LEU A 24 -0.61 -22.53 -3.49
N HIS A 25 -1.46 -22.69 -2.53
CA HIS A 25 -2.31 -23.85 -2.38
C HIS A 25 -3.71 -23.54 -2.87
N TYR A 26 -4.30 -24.42 -3.61
CA TYR A 26 -5.68 -24.38 -4.04
C TYR A 26 -6.45 -25.52 -3.34
N ASP A 27 -7.45 -25.16 -2.55
CA ASP A 27 -8.43 -26.10 -2.02
C ASP A 27 -9.70 -25.95 -2.86
N GLU A 28 -10.32 -27.04 -3.29
CA GLU A 28 -11.61 -26.98 -4.02
C GLU A 28 -12.73 -26.30 -3.20
N ALA A 29 -12.55 -26.24 -1.88
CA ALA A 29 -13.39 -25.48 -0.96
C ALA A 29 -12.87 -24.07 -0.67
N ALA A 30 -11.66 -23.69 -1.12
CA ALA A 30 -11.10 -22.37 -0.87
C ALA A 30 -11.62 -21.38 -1.91
N ASN A 31 -12.42 -20.44 -1.44
CA ASN A 31 -13.02 -19.41 -2.27
C ASN A 31 -12.16 -18.13 -2.31
N VAL A 32 -10.93 -18.15 -1.84
CA VAL A 32 -10.09 -16.95 -1.69
C VAL A 32 -8.64 -17.20 -2.10
N ILE A 33 -8.11 -16.35 -2.99
CA ILE A 33 -6.69 -16.29 -3.32
C ILE A 33 -6.12 -14.94 -2.87
N LEU A 34 -5.09 -14.97 -2.04
CA LEU A 34 -4.31 -13.80 -1.67
C LEU A 34 -3.12 -13.67 -2.62
N THR A 35 -3.03 -12.55 -3.33
CA THR A 35 -1.95 -12.29 -4.29
C THR A 35 -1.52 -10.83 -4.28
N ASN A 36 -0.58 -10.49 -5.12
CA ASN A 36 -0.14 -9.11 -5.35
C ASN A 36 -0.04 -8.84 -6.87
N PRO A 37 0.07 -7.57 -7.30
CA PRO A 37 0.12 -7.24 -8.73
C PRO A 37 1.26 -7.92 -9.48
N ASP A 38 2.43 -8.07 -8.87
CA ASP A 38 3.58 -8.71 -9.53
C ASP A 38 3.31 -10.20 -9.78
N MET A 39 2.75 -10.92 -8.80
CA MET A 39 2.38 -12.33 -8.95
C MET A 39 1.24 -12.51 -9.96
N LEU A 40 0.25 -11.62 -9.96
CA LEU A 40 -0.82 -11.65 -10.94
C LEU A 40 -0.25 -11.45 -12.36
N HIS A 41 0.65 -10.46 -12.52
CA HIS A 41 1.29 -10.10 -13.77
C HIS A 41 2.16 -11.20 -14.36
N GLN A 42 3.05 -11.79 -13.55
CA GLN A 42 4.09 -12.72 -14.02
C GLN A 42 3.73 -14.19 -13.80
N GLY A 43 2.97 -14.52 -12.75
CA GLY A 43 2.74 -15.91 -12.36
C GLY A 43 1.36 -16.45 -12.71
N ILE A 44 0.30 -15.63 -12.64
CA ILE A 44 -1.07 -16.13 -12.81
C ILE A 44 -1.57 -15.91 -14.24
N LEU A 45 -1.56 -14.67 -14.75
CA LEU A 45 -2.14 -14.33 -16.04
C LEU A 45 -1.44 -15.05 -17.22
N PRO A 46 -0.12 -15.06 -17.34
CA PRO A 46 0.54 -15.77 -18.42
C PRO A 46 0.37 -17.29 -18.36
N HIS A 47 0.04 -17.82 -17.19
CA HIS A 47 -0.20 -19.24 -16.96
C HIS A 47 -1.67 -19.54 -16.64
N HIS A 48 -2.59 -18.73 -17.15
CA HIS A 48 -4.02 -18.83 -16.86
C HIS A 48 -4.63 -20.21 -17.08
N THR A 49 -4.05 -21.00 -17.99
CA THR A 49 -4.47 -22.38 -18.25
C THR A 49 -4.28 -23.32 -17.05
N LEU A 50 -3.38 -23.00 -16.13
CA LEU A 50 -3.24 -23.72 -14.86
C LEU A 50 -4.28 -23.26 -13.81
N TRP A 51 -4.96 -22.15 -14.05
CA TRP A 51 -5.91 -21.49 -13.16
C TRP A 51 -7.36 -21.49 -13.67
N VAL A 52 -7.70 -22.40 -14.60
CA VAL A 52 -9.02 -22.47 -15.28
C VAL A 52 -10.16 -22.39 -14.25
N LYS A 53 -10.14 -23.25 -13.23
CA LYS A 53 -11.20 -23.28 -12.20
C LYS A 53 -11.36 -21.96 -11.43
N LEU A 54 -10.26 -21.22 -11.22
CA LEU A 54 -10.31 -19.87 -10.65
C LEU A 54 -11.04 -18.93 -11.58
N PHE A 55 -10.63 -18.86 -12.85
CA PHE A 55 -11.18 -17.91 -13.80
C PHE A 55 -12.64 -18.21 -14.18
N GLU A 56 -13.04 -19.49 -14.30
CA GLU A 56 -14.43 -19.89 -14.50
C GLU A 56 -15.36 -19.45 -13.35
N ASN A 57 -14.84 -19.35 -12.12
CA ASN A 57 -15.61 -19.08 -10.91
C ASN A 57 -15.29 -17.73 -10.25
N LEU A 58 -14.51 -16.87 -10.91
CA LEU A 58 -14.10 -15.59 -10.36
C LEU A 58 -15.30 -14.64 -10.26
N ARG A 59 -15.75 -14.37 -9.03
CA ARG A 59 -16.90 -13.49 -8.75
C ARG A 59 -16.50 -12.11 -8.25
N TYR A 60 -15.44 -12.04 -7.47
CA TYR A 60 -15.00 -10.81 -6.84
C TYR A 60 -13.51 -10.60 -6.98
N VAL A 61 -13.11 -9.37 -7.25
CA VAL A 61 -11.73 -8.89 -7.17
C VAL A 61 -11.69 -7.80 -6.11
N VAL A 62 -11.03 -8.07 -4.99
CA VAL A 62 -10.89 -7.10 -3.91
C VAL A 62 -9.51 -6.44 -4.01
N ILE A 63 -9.49 -5.12 -4.12
CA ILE A 63 -8.29 -4.31 -4.19
C ILE A 63 -8.18 -3.50 -2.91
N ASP A 64 -7.23 -3.86 -2.08
CA ASP A 64 -6.94 -3.13 -0.85
C ASP A 64 -5.90 -2.04 -1.09
N GLU A 65 -5.91 -0.99 -0.25
CA GLU A 65 -4.98 0.13 -0.29
C GLU A 65 -4.91 0.82 -1.67
N VAL A 66 -6.06 1.04 -2.32
CA VAL A 66 -6.15 1.63 -3.68
C VAL A 66 -5.31 2.89 -3.82
N HIS A 67 -5.21 3.72 -2.78
CA HIS A 67 -4.41 4.94 -2.76
C HIS A 67 -2.89 4.73 -2.99
N GLN A 68 -2.41 3.48 -2.93
CA GLN A 68 -1.04 3.12 -3.26
C GLN A 68 -0.81 2.98 -4.77
N TYR A 69 -1.87 2.70 -5.53
CA TYR A 69 -1.81 2.51 -6.98
C TYR A 69 -1.93 3.85 -7.70
N ARG A 70 -0.84 4.62 -7.70
CA ARG A 70 -0.77 5.95 -8.33
C ARG A 70 0.44 6.07 -9.25
N GLY A 71 0.39 7.07 -10.15
CA GLY A 71 1.45 7.31 -11.13
C GLY A 71 1.73 6.09 -12.02
N VAL A 72 2.99 5.87 -12.35
CA VAL A 72 3.44 4.78 -13.24
C VAL A 72 3.00 3.41 -12.71
N PHE A 73 3.18 3.16 -11.40
CA PHE A 73 2.79 1.87 -10.82
C PHE A 73 1.28 1.61 -10.94
N GLY A 74 0.43 2.60 -10.66
CA GLY A 74 -1.01 2.48 -10.82
C GLY A 74 -1.43 2.27 -12.27
N SER A 75 -0.77 2.94 -13.22
CA SER A 75 -0.99 2.78 -14.66
C SER A 75 -0.69 1.36 -15.14
N HIS A 76 0.41 0.77 -14.66
CA HIS A 76 0.70 -0.64 -14.92
C HIS A 76 -0.34 -1.58 -14.28
N VAL A 77 -0.72 -1.35 -13.02
CA VAL A 77 -1.71 -2.19 -12.33
C VAL A 77 -3.06 -2.14 -13.02
N ALA A 78 -3.50 -0.97 -13.50
CA ALA A 78 -4.73 -0.85 -14.30
C ALA A 78 -4.68 -1.76 -15.54
N ASN A 79 -3.55 -1.81 -16.24
CA ASN A 79 -3.38 -2.71 -17.38
C ASN A 79 -3.30 -4.19 -16.98
N VAL A 80 -2.73 -4.52 -15.82
CA VAL A 80 -2.80 -5.89 -15.29
C VAL A 80 -4.26 -6.29 -15.01
N LEU A 81 -5.09 -5.37 -14.50
CA LEU A 81 -6.52 -5.62 -14.28
C LEU A 81 -7.30 -5.73 -15.60
N ARG A 82 -6.98 -4.95 -16.63
CA ARG A 82 -7.54 -5.12 -17.99
C ARG A 82 -7.27 -6.54 -18.53
N ARG A 83 -6.04 -7.05 -18.36
CA ARG A 83 -5.68 -8.42 -18.73
C ARG A 83 -6.44 -9.45 -17.91
N LEU A 84 -6.55 -9.24 -16.60
CA LEU A 84 -7.37 -10.08 -15.71
C LEU A 84 -8.81 -10.20 -16.21
N LEU A 85 -9.45 -9.07 -16.51
CA LEU A 85 -10.82 -9.04 -17.02
C LEU A 85 -10.95 -9.75 -18.35
N ARG A 86 -9.96 -9.60 -19.24
CA ARG A 86 -9.92 -10.26 -20.54
C ARG A 86 -9.85 -11.79 -20.39
N VAL A 87 -8.95 -12.28 -19.54
CA VAL A 87 -8.83 -13.71 -19.24
C VAL A 87 -10.08 -14.24 -18.54
N ALA A 88 -10.63 -13.49 -17.58
CA ALA A 88 -11.87 -13.87 -16.90
C ALA A 88 -13.05 -13.99 -17.89
N ALA A 89 -13.20 -13.03 -18.79
CA ALA A 89 -14.24 -13.07 -19.83
C ALA A 89 -14.07 -14.26 -20.79
N PHE A 90 -12.84 -14.61 -21.14
CA PHE A 90 -12.55 -15.80 -21.95
C PHE A 90 -13.05 -17.09 -21.29
N TYR A 91 -12.93 -17.20 -19.96
CA TYR A 91 -13.47 -18.34 -19.19
C TYR A 91 -14.93 -18.16 -18.75
N GLY A 92 -15.61 -17.12 -19.23
CA GLY A 92 -17.07 -16.92 -18.99
C GLY A 92 -17.41 -16.23 -17.68
N SER A 93 -16.46 -15.65 -16.96
CA SER A 93 -16.71 -14.93 -15.71
C SER A 93 -16.62 -13.41 -15.89
N GLN A 94 -17.39 -12.69 -15.04
CA GLN A 94 -17.44 -11.23 -14.99
C GLN A 94 -17.33 -10.78 -13.52
N PRO A 95 -16.12 -10.66 -12.96
CA PRO A 95 -15.97 -10.35 -11.55
C PRO A 95 -16.39 -8.92 -11.23
N GLN A 96 -16.97 -8.77 -10.02
CA GLN A 96 -17.24 -7.47 -9.42
C GLN A 96 -16.02 -6.99 -8.63
N PHE A 97 -15.73 -5.70 -8.72
CA PHE A 97 -14.66 -5.09 -7.93
C PHE A 97 -15.17 -4.58 -6.59
N VAL A 98 -14.37 -4.79 -5.56
CA VAL A 98 -14.52 -4.18 -4.23
C VAL A 98 -13.19 -3.50 -3.91
N CYS A 99 -13.20 -2.18 -3.74
CA CYS A 99 -12.01 -1.38 -3.54
C CYS A 99 -12.02 -0.75 -2.15
N CYS A 100 -10.89 -0.90 -1.41
CA CYS A 100 -10.69 -0.26 -0.13
C CYS A 100 -9.57 0.77 -0.23
N SER A 101 -9.77 1.96 0.30
CA SER A 101 -8.77 3.03 0.26
C SER A 101 -8.65 3.70 1.63
N ALA A 102 -7.43 4.10 1.99
CA ALA A 102 -7.26 5.12 3.01
C ALA A 102 -7.60 6.51 2.45
N THR A 103 -7.48 7.52 3.28
CA THR A 103 -7.87 8.89 2.96
C THR A 103 -6.99 9.49 1.84
N ILE A 104 -7.58 9.70 0.68
CA ILE A 104 -7.06 10.49 -0.46
C ILE A 104 -8.16 11.40 -0.96
N ALA A 105 -7.84 12.36 -1.83
CA ALA A 105 -8.80 13.33 -2.32
C ALA A 105 -9.86 12.74 -3.26
N ASN A 106 -9.49 11.72 -4.03
CA ASN A 106 -10.29 11.18 -5.13
C ASN A 106 -10.34 9.64 -5.16
N PRO A 107 -10.80 8.97 -4.07
CA PRO A 107 -10.74 7.51 -4.00
C PRO A 107 -11.62 6.83 -5.04
N GLY A 108 -12.83 7.34 -5.28
CA GLY A 108 -13.78 6.80 -6.24
C GLY A 108 -13.28 6.94 -7.68
N GLU A 109 -12.76 8.12 -8.05
CA GLU A 109 -12.19 8.37 -9.38
C GLU A 109 -10.99 7.46 -9.66
N LEU A 110 -10.03 7.40 -8.72
CA LEU A 110 -8.86 6.53 -8.85
C LEU A 110 -9.26 5.06 -8.99
N ALA A 111 -10.19 4.59 -8.18
CA ALA A 111 -10.65 3.21 -8.24
C ALA A 111 -11.36 2.91 -9.56
N SER A 112 -12.16 3.84 -10.08
CA SER A 112 -12.82 3.70 -11.39
C SER A 112 -11.81 3.68 -12.54
N GLN A 113 -10.81 4.56 -12.53
CA GLN A 113 -9.74 4.55 -13.52
C GLN A 113 -8.90 3.27 -13.45
N LEU A 114 -8.60 2.79 -12.23
CA LEU A 114 -7.80 1.58 -12.00
C LEU A 114 -8.50 0.31 -12.51
N THR A 115 -9.81 0.22 -12.29
CA THR A 115 -10.59 -0.98 -12.63
C THR A 115 -11.23 -0.93 -14.02
N GLY A 116 -11.31 0.26 -14.63
CA GLY A 116 -12.07 0.50 -15.86
C GLY A 116 -13.59 0.31 -15.67
N ARG A 117 -14.12 0.49 -14.45
CA ARG A 117 -15.52 0.32 -14.09
C ARG A 117 -16.02 1.50 -13.25
N ASP A 118 -17.26 1.88 -13.45
CA ASP A 118 -17.91 2.83 -12.54
C ASP A 118 -18.15 2.17 -11.19
N LEU A 119 -17.65 2.81 -10.13
CA LEU A 119 -17.75 2.31 -8.76
C LEU A 119 -18.59 3.25 -7.91
N ILE A 120 -19.37 2.65 -7.02
CA ILE A 120 -20.14 3.40 -6.01
C ILE A 120 -19.23 3.65 -4.82
N GLU A 121 -19.02 4.91 -4.49
CA GLU A 121 -18.24 5.29 -3.32
C GLU A 121 -19.10 5.25 -2.05
N VAL A 122 -18.62 4.51 -1.02
CA VAL A 122 -19.20 4.48 0.31
C VAL A 122 -18.24 5.19 1.26
N ALA A 123 -18.47 6.48 1.48
CA ALA A 123 -17.60 7.35 2.29
C ALA A 123 -18.04 7.47 3.76
N GLU A 124 -19.30 7.14 4.06
CA GLU A 124 -19.81 7.23 5.43
C GLU A 124 -19.23 6.12 6.31
N ASN A 125 -18.40 6.54 7.25
CA ASN A 125 -17.72 5.62 8.16
C ASN A 125 -18.51 5.48 9.47
N GLY A 126 -19.16 4.33 9.68
CA GLY A 126 -19.85 3.98 10.91
C GLY A 126 -18.97 3.46 12.05
N ALA A 127 -17.65 3.42 11.89
CA ALA A 127 -16.75 2.94 12.94
C ALA A 127 -16.68 3.92 14.12
N PRO A 128 -16.73 3.41 15.37
CA PRO A 128 -16.60 4.25 16.55
C PRO A 128 -15.23 4.94 16.57
N ARG A 129 -15.20 6.22 16.92
CA ARG A 129 -13.98 7.03 17.04
C ARG A 129 -13.83 7.51 18.47
N GLY A 130 -12.67 7.22 19.07
CA GLY A 130 -12.24 7.84 20.33
C GLY A 130 -11.79 9.29 20.13
N GLU A 131 -11.70 10.03 21.23
CA GLU A 131 -11.17 11.38 21.22
C GLU A 131 -9.67 11.36 20.87
N LYS A 132 -9.27 12.17 19.90
CA LYS A 132 -7.90 12.24 19.42
C LYS A 132 -7.39 13.68 19.46
N HIS A 133 -6.38 13.93 20.30
CA HIS A 133 -5.67 15.20 20.34
C HIS A 133 -4.54 15.21 19.34
N PHE A 134 -4.60 16.11 18.35
CA PHE A 134 -3.52 16.33 17.39
C PHE A 134 -2.74 17.58 17.79
N ILE A 135 -1.48 17.41 18.19
CA ILE A 135 -0.61 18.45 18.71
C ILE A 135 0.49 18.78 17.72
N PHE A 136 0.51 20.01 17.25
CA PHE A 136 1.60 20.58 16.45
C PHE A 136 2.64 21.18 17.39
N TYR A 137 3.77 20.50 17.57
CA TYR A 137 4.83 20.93 18.47
C TYR A 137 6.02 21.51 17.68
N ASN A 138 6.21 22.81 17.79
CA ASN A 138 7.36 23.48 17.18
C ASN A 138 8.50 23.62 18.23
N PRO A 139 9.65 22.94 18.06
CA PRO A 139 10.76 23.05 18.99
C PRO A 139 11.19 24.50 19.21
N PRO A 140 11.53 24.90 20.45
CA PRO A 140 11.89 26.27 20.77
C PRO A 140 13.14 26.73 20.01
N VAL A 141 13.19 28.02 19.68
CA VAL A 141 14.35 28.66 19.07
C VAL A 141 15.45 28.79 20.12
N VAL A 142 16.64 28.27 19.84
CA VAL A 142 17.81 28.32 20.73
C VAL A 142 18.84 29.38 20.31
N ASN A 143 18.79 29.78 19.04
CA ASN A 143 19.55 30.93 18.54
C ASN A 143 18.61 31.80 17.69
N PRO A 144 18.11 32.94 18.25
CA PRO A 144 17.18 33.84 17.54
C PRO A 144 17.80 34.50 16.31
N GLU A 145 19.09 34.83 16.33
CA GLU A 145 19.77 35.50 15.23
C GLU A 145 19.86 34.63 13.96
N LEU A 146 20.07 33.33 14.16
CA LEU A 146 20.16 32.34 13.07
C LEU A 146 18.86 31.55 12.88
N GLY A 147 17.83 31.82 13.66
CA GLY A 147 16.57 31.05 13.62
C GLY A 147 16.72 29.55 13.98
N ILE A 148 17.83 29.19 14.65
CA ILE A 148 18.11 27.77 14.97
C ILE A 148 17.20 27.29 16.07
N ARG A 149 16.49 26.20 15.81
CA ARG A 149 15.62 25.53 16.78
C ARG A 149 16.30 24.36 17.45
N ARG A 150 15.80 23.97 18.61
CA ARG A 150 16.22 22.73 19.28
C ARG A 150 15.95 21.53 18.37
N SER A 151 16.83 20.54 18.43
CA SER A 151 16.73 19.34 17.58
C SER A 151 15.39 18.59 17.78
N ALA A 152 14.65 18.38 16.72
CA ALA A 152 13.40 17.59 16.75
C ALA A 152 13.61 16.19 17.34
N VAL A 153 14.75 15.54 17.06
CA VAL A 153 15.08 14.22 17.64
C VAL A 153 15.21 14.29 19.15
N LYS A 154 15.86 15.36 19.69
CA LYS A 154 16.01 15.56 21.15
C LYS A 154 14.64 15.84 21.80
N GLU A 155 13.78 16.64 21.16
CA GLU A 155 12.45 16.94 21.66
C GLU A 155 11.54 15.69 21.60
N THR A 156 11.56 14.95 20.48
CA THR A 156 10.84 13.67 20.36
C THR A 156 11.26 12.68 21.43
N ARG A 157 12.56 12.58 21.69
CA ARG A 157 13.10 11.79 22.80
C ARG A 157 12.51 12.23 24.15
N SER A 158 12.58 13.53 24.45
CA SER A 158 12.10 14.07 25.73
C SER A 158 10.60 13.83 25.95
N LEU A 159 9.79 13.98 24.89
CA LEU A 159 8.37 13.67 24.94
C LEU A 159 8.13 12.16 25.13
N ALA A 160 8.81 11.33 24.36
CA ALA A 160 8.69 9.88 24.48
C ALA A 160 9.11 9.35 25.85
N GLU A 161 10.17 9.90 26.47
CA GLU A 161 10.57 9.55 27.83
C GLU A 161 9.46 9.84 28.85
N ARG A 162 8.74 10.96 28.70
CA ARG A 162 7.62 11.32 29.58
C ARG A 162 6.44 10.36 29.40
N PHE A 163 6.07 10.02 28.16
CA PHE A 163 5.00 9.07 27.89
C PHE A 163 5.37 7.65 28.36
N LEU A 164 6.61 7.21 28.18
CA LEU A 164 7.06 5.92 28.72
C LEU A 164 6.90 5.83 30.23
N ALA A 165 7.16 6.92 30.95
CA ALA A 165 7.02 6.97 32.40
C ALA A 165 5.55 6.85 32.90
N THR A 166 4.57 7.17 32.02
CA THR A 166 3.13 7.00 32.38
C THR A 166 2.61 5.59 32.02
N GLY A 167 3.41 4.74 31.41
CA GLY A 167 3.05 3.36 31.10
C GLY A 167 2.16 3.16 29.87
N VAL A 168 1.91 4.22 29.07
CA VAL A 168 1.14 4.14 27.82
C VAL A 168 1.91 3.45 26.70
N GLN A 169 1.19 2.83 25.76
CA GLN A 169 1.79 2.29 24.55
C GLN A 169 1.95 3.38 23.48
N MET A 170 3.12 3.41 22.84
CA MET A 170 3.39 4.43 21.82
C MET A 170 4.10 3.92 20.59
N ILE A 171 3.89 4.66 19.50
CA ILE A 171 4.69 4.57 18.29
C ILE A 171 5.41 5.89 18.02
N VAL A 172 6.66 5.79 17.61
CA VAL A 172 7.49 6.93 17.20
C VAL A 172 7.87 6.76 15.74
N PHE A 173 7.42 7.66 14.87
CA PHE A 173 7.81 7.67 13.48
C PHE A 173 9.02 8.58 13.23
N ALA A 174 9.95 8.10 12.40
CA ALA A 174 11.09 8.88 11.94
C ALA A 174 11.37 8.63 10.45
N ARG A 175 11.75 9.67 9.71
CA ARG A 175 11.89 9.65 8.24
C ARG A 175 13.08 8.85 7.71
N SER A 176 14.06 8.52 8.55
CA SER A 176 15.25 7.79 8.12
C SER A 176 15.63 6.66 9.06
N ARG A 177 16.23 5.61 8.51
CA ARG A 177 16.72 4.46 9.28
C ARG A 177 17.69 4.89 10.39
N ILE A 178 18.57 5.85 10.10
CA ILE A 178 19.54 6.38 11.09
C ILE A 178 18.82 7.04 12.27
N ARG A 179 17.76 7.83 12.00
CA ARG A 179 16.99 8.47 13.08
C ARG A 179 16.19 7.44 13.90
N VAL A 180 15.71 6.37 13.26
CA VAL A 180 15.06 5.25 13.96
C VAL A 180 16.03 4.61 14.95
N GLU A 181 17.23 4.24 14.51
CA GLU A 181 18.22 3.59 15.38
C GLU A 181 18.67 4.53 16.52
N LEU A 182 18.84 5.83 16.23
CA LEU A 182 19.21 6.83 17.24
C LEU A 182 18.10 6.99 18.29
N LEU A 183 16.84 7.13 17.87
CA LEU A 183 15.70 7.23 18.79
C LEU A 183 15.50 5.93 19.56
N LEU A 184 15.65 4.78 18.93
CA LEU A 184 15.57 3.48 19.58
C LEU A 184 16.60 3.38 20.73
N THR A 185 17.86 3.69 20.46
CA THR A 185 18.91 3.69 21.48
C THR A 185 18.58 4.62 22.65
N TYR A 186 18.06 5.81 22.36
CA TYR A 186 17.66 6.76 23.40
C TYR A 186 16.48 6.24 24.23
N LEU A 187 15.47 5.66 23.59
CA LEU A 187 14.28 5.16 24.28
C LEU A 187 14.57 3.89 25.09
N GLU A 188 15.45 3.02 24.63
CA GLU A 188 15.92 1.88 25.42
C GLU A 188 16.66 2.34 26.70
N GLN A 189 17.51 3.37 26.58
CA GLN A 189 18.19 3.94 27.73
C GLN A 189 17.22 4.61 28.71
N ALA A 190 16.23 5.34 28.19
CA ALA A 190 15.19 5.96 28.98
C ALA A 190 14.29 4.93 29.67
N GLY A 191 13.86 3.91 28.93
CA GLY A 191 13.04 2.81 29.44
C GLY A 191 13.68 2.11 30.64
N ARG A 192 14.98 1.83 30.56
CA ARG A 192 15.74 1.24 31.69
C ARG A 192 15.67 2.11 32.98
N ARG A 193 15.66 3.43 32.83
CA ARG A 193 15.59 4.37 33.97
C ARG A 193 14.23 4.36 34.67
N VAL A 194 13.17 4.07 33.91
CA VAL A 194 11.80 4.02 34.44
C VAL A 194 11.31 2.58 34.67
N GLY A 195 12.21 1.61 34.73
CA GLY A 195 11.91 0.21 35.07
C GLY A 195 11.31 -0.63 33.95
N ILE A 196 11.36 -0.13 32.69
CA ILE A 196 10.95 -0.90 31.50
C ILE A 196 12.01 -1.98 31.22
N ARG A 197 11.55 -3.21 31.03
CA ARG A 197 12.44 -4.35 30.78
C ARG A 197 13.05 -4.30 29.39
N GLY A 198 14.18 -4.96 29.22
CA GLY A 198 14.80 -5.13 27.91
C GLY A 198 13.84 -5.88 26.98
N GLY A 199 13.60 -5.29 25.80
CA GLY A 199 12.69 -5.86 24.79
C GLY A 199 11.29 -5.25 24.74
N GLU A 200 10.88 -4.43 25.70
CA GLU A 200 9.62 -3.69 25.66
C GLU A 200 9.69 -2.44 24.76
N VAL A 201 10.88 -1.98 24.41
CA VAL A 201 11.13 -0.95 23.41
C VAL A 201 11.78 -1.62 22.18
N ARG A 202 11.21 -1.43 21.01
CA ARG A 202 11.63 -2.09 19.77
C ARG A 202 11.78 -1.10 18.62
N GLY A 203 12.71 -1.39 17.72
CA GLY A 203 12.75 -0.79 16.39
C GLY A 203 11.89 -1.61 15.41
N TYR A 204 11.38 -0.97 14.36
CA TYR A 204 10.68 -1.66 13.28
C TYR A 204 11.01 -1.02 11.93
N ARG A 205 11.50 -1.82 10.98
CA ARG A 205 11.81 -1.35 9.62
C ARG A 205 11.77 -2.48 8.61
N GLY A 206 11.67 -2.13 7.33
CA GLY A 206 11.55 -3.09 6.23
C GLY A 206 12.72 -4.08 6.06
N GLY A 207 13.88 -3.84 6.71
CA GLY A 207 15.04 -4.72 6.64
C GLY A 207 15.10 -5.80 7.74
N TYR A 208 14.13 -5.86 8.63
CA TYR A 208 14.07 -6.91 9.66
C TYR A 208 13.54 -8.22 9.09
N LEU A 209 13.98 -9.33 9.66
CA LEU A 209 13.50 -10.66 9.29
C LEU A 209 11.98 -10.77 9.53
N PRO A 210 11.26 -11.53 8.71
CA PRO A 210 9.80 -11.69 8.87
C PRO A 210 9.38 -12.17 10.27
N ASN A 211 10.14 -13.06 10.88
CA ASN A 211 9.84 -13.56 12.23
C ASN A 211 10.03 -12.48 13.30
N GLU A 212 11.05 -11.64 13.18
CA GLU A 212 11.27 -10.52 14.09
C GLU A 212 10.13 -9.50 14.00
N ARG A 213 9.70 -9.18 12.76
CA ARG A 213 8.56 -8.28 12.54
C ARG A 213 7.29 -8.81 13.17
N ARG A 214 6.95 -10.09 12.95
CA ARG A 214 5.78 -10.75 13.56
C ARG A 214 5.84 -10.75 15.08
N ALA A 215 7.01 -10.96 15.67
CA ALA A 215 7.18 -10.92 17.12
C ALA A 215 6.91 -9.51 17.69
N ILE A 216 7.38 -8.45 17.01
CA ILE A 216 7.10 -7.06 17.40
C ILE A 216 5.61 -6.73 17.24
N GLU A 217 5.00 -7.12 16.13
CA GLU A 217 3.58 -6.92 15.85
C GLU A 217 2.69 -7.62 16.89
N SER A 218 3.03 -8.85 17.26
CA SER A 218 2.36 -9.58 18.33
C SER A 218 2.54 -8.88 19.67
N GLY A 219 3.77 -8.47 19.99
CA GLY A 219 4.08 -7.77 21.25
C GLY A 219 3.39 -6.41 21.38
N LEU A 220 3.12 -5.73 20.27
CA LEU A 220 2.30 -4.51 20.27
C LEU A 220 0.82 -4.82 20.56
N ARG A 221 0.29 -5.92 20.02
CA ARG A 221 -1.11 -6.32 20.28
C ARG A 221 -1.35 -6.81 21.70
N ASP A 222 -0.43 -7.57 22.26
CA ASP A 222 -0.55 -8.13 23.62
C ASP A 222 -0.04 -7.19 24.73
N GLY A 223 0.55 -6.05 24.35
CA GLY A 223 1.05 -5.04 25.27
C GLY A 223 2.44 -5.31 25.85
N SER A 224 3.11 -6.39 25.44
CA SER A 224 4.48 -6.70 25.88
C SER A 224 5.52 -5.75 25.26
N VAL A 225 5.22 -5.16 24.09
CA VAL A 225 5.99 -4.05 23.53
C VAL A 225 5.28 -2.72 23.89
N ARG A 226 5.95 -1.90 24.67
CA ARG A 226 5.46 -0.59 25.14
C ARG A 226 5.70 0.53 24.16
N ALA A 227 6.84 0.50 23.47
CA ALA A 227 7.17 1.50 22.49
C ALA A 227 7.80 0.87 21.24
N VAL A 228 7.42 1.37 20.08
CA VAL A 228 8.05 1.01 18.82
C VAL A 228 8.54 2.26 18.10
N VAL A 229 9.77 2.23 17.60
CA VAL A 229 10.33 3.28 16.74
C VAL A 229 10.37 2.75 15.32
N SER A 230 9.69 3.43 14.38
CA SER A 230 9.52 2.93 13.02
C SER A 230 9.83 4.01 11.97
N THR A 231 10.19 3.55 10.78
CA THR A 231 10.00 4.33 9.55
C THR A 231 8.53 4.28 9.15
N ASN A 232 8.20 4.62 7.90
CA ASN A 232 6.86 4.41 7.34
C ASN A 232 6.45 2.92 7.23
N ALA A 233 7.29 1.98 7.64
CA ALA A 233 7.00 0.54 7.54
C ALA A 233 5.79 0.08 8.40
N LEU A 234 5.46 0.82 9.47
CA LEU A 234 4.25 0.59 10.28
C LEU A 234 3.10 1.56 9.95
N GLU A 235 3.23 2.31 8.86
CA GLU A 235 2.18 3.24 8.42
C GLU A 235 0.97 2.49 7.84
N LEU A 236 1.18 1.39 7.13
CA LEU A 236 0.19 0.70 6.31
C LEU A 236 0.03 -0.79 6.65
N GLY A 237 -1.20 -1.27 6.52
CA GLY A 237 -1.53 -2.67 6.30
C GLY A 237 -1.24 -3.65 7.45
N ILE A 238 -0.80 -3.19 8.62
CA ILE A 238 -0.44 -4.07 9.73
C ILE A 238 -1.34 -3.76 10.92
N ASP A 239 -2.00 -4.79 11.45
CA ASP A 239 -2.73 -4.69 12.69
C ASP A 239 -1.77 -4.83 13.88
N ILE A 240 -1.44 -3.70 14.49
CA ILE A 240 -0.59 -3.60 15.69
C ILE A 240 -1.40 -3.30 16.96
N GLY A 241 -2.73 -3.38 16.88
CA GLY A 241 -3.60 -3.02 17.98
C GLY A 241 -3.80 -1.50 18.13
N ALA A 242 -4.43 -1.10 19.22
CA ALA A 242 -4.64 0.30 19.56
C ALA A 242 -3.47 0.82 20.40
N LEU A 243 -2.82 1.86 19.90
CA LEU A 243 -1.77 2.56 20.63
C LEU A 243 -2.33 3.87 21.19
N ASP A 244 -1.82 4.31 22.34
CA ASP A 244 -2.31 5.51 23.02
C ASP A 244 -1.70 6.77 22.41
N VAL A 245 -0.42 6.70 22.02
CA VAL A 245 0.35 7.85 21.56
C VAL A 245 1.08 7.56 20.25
N CYS A 246 0.99 8.53 19.33
CA CYS A 246 1.81 8.57 18.12
C CYS A 246 2.68 9.82 18.14
N LEU A 247 3.99 9.65 18.11
CA LEU A 247 4.96 10.74 17.96
C LEU A 247 5.54 10.71 16.56
N MET A 248 5.53 11.84 15.87
CA MET A 248 6.13 11.99 14.54
C MET A 248 7.33 12.93 14.62
N CYS A 249 8.54 12.43 14.36
CA CYS A 249 9.77 13.23 14.29
C CYS A 249 9.94 13.84 12.90
N GLY A 250 9.22 14.91 12.64
CA GLY A 250 9.06 15.60 11.37
C GLY A 250 7.79 15.20 10.62
N TYR A 251 7.35 16.07 9.72
CA TYR A 251 6.22 15.86 8.81
C TYR A 251 6.49 14.67 7.89
N ALA A 252 5.53 13.79 7.68
CA ALA A 252 5.72 12.56 6.90
C ALA A 252 6.01 12.79 5.39
N GLY A 253 5.74 14.01 4.91
CA GLY A 253 5.98 14.42 3.53
C GLY A 253 4.69 14.61 2.73
N THR A 254 3.61 13.95 3.12
CA THR A 254 2.26 14.13 2.56
C THR A 254 1.23 14.21 3.68
N ILE A 255 0.08 14.84 3.40
CA ILE A 255 -1.05 14.89 4.33
C ILE A 255 -1.58 13.49 4.57
N ALA A 256 -1.74 12.69 3.51
CA ALA A 256 -2.22 11.32 3.57
C ALA A 256 -1.35 10.44 4.49
N SER A 257 -0.02 10.43 4.28
CA SER A 257 0.92 9.67 5.11
C SER A 257 0.87 10.11 6.58
N THR A 258 0.77 11.42 6.83
CA THR A 258 0.67 11.94 8.20
C THR A 258 -0.62 11.49 8.89
N TRP A 259 -1.75 11.46 8.20
CA TRP A 259 -2.99 10.91 8.73
C TRP A 259 -2.93 9.40 8.94
N GLN A 260 -2.25 8.65 8.08
CA GLN A 260 -2.06 7.21 8.23
C GLN A 260 -1.19 6.89 9.46
N GLN A 261 -0.10 7.65 9.68
CA GLN A 261 0.71 7.56 10.89
C GLN A 261 -0.10 7.94 12.14
N ALA A 262 -0.86 9.04 12.09
CA ALA A 262 -1.75 9.45 13.17
C ALA A 262 -2.85 8.41 13.47
N GLY A 263 -3.27 7.68 12.44
CA GLY A 263 -4.23 6.57 12.54
C GLY A 263 -3.73 5.37 13.33
N ARG A 264 -2.42 5.28 13.64
CA ARG A 264 -1.87 4.23 14.49
C ARG A 264 -2.16 4.43 15.97
N ALA A 265 -2.58 5.64 16.39
CA ALA A 265 -3.09 5.91 17.72
C ALA A 265 -4.62 6.03 17.71
N GLY A 266 -5.29 5.53 18.76
CA GLY A 266 -6.72 5.76 19.01
C GLY A 266 -7.68 4.99 18.13
N ARG A 267 -7.60 3.67 18.08
CA ARG A 267 -8.53 2.82 17.29
C ARG A 267 -9.84 2.47 18.03
N ARG A 268 -9.99 2.79 19.32
CA ARG A 268 -11.16 2.47 20.15
C ARG A 268 -11.65 3.71 20.90
N HIS A 269 -12.57 3.53 21.82
CA HIS A 269 -13.25 4.60 22.57
C HIS A 269 -12.35 5.43 23.51
N ASP A 270 -11.04 5.15 23.57
CA ASP A 270 -10.13 5.76 24.51
C ASP A 270 -9.50 7.05 23.97
N LEU A 271 -9.03 7.90 24.88
CA LEU A 271 -8.28 9.12 24.59
C LEU A 271 -6.94 8.77 23.94
N SER A 272 -6.60 9.43 22.87
CA SER A 272 -5.32 9.25 22.18
C SER A 272 -4.65 10.58 21.83
N ALA A 273 -3.32 10.56 21.76
CA ALA A 273 -2.54 11.73 21.40
C ALA A 273 -1.65 11.48 20.18
N VAL A 274 -1.64 12.45 19.29
CA VAL A 274 -0.73 12.51 18.15
C VAL A 274 0.10 13.78 18.27
N VAL A 275 1.42 13.67 18.26
CA VAL A 275 2.31 14.84 18.35
C VAL A 275 3.21 14.88 17.13
N LEU A 276 3.04 15.90 16.30
CA LEU A 276 3.94 16.23 15.21
C LEU A 276 5.03 17.17 15.72
N VAL A 277 6.25 16.66 15.88
CA VAL A 277 7.42 17.42 16.32
C VAL A 277 8.14 17.95 15.09
N GLY A 278 8.07 19.25 14.84
CA GLY A 278 8.63 19.87 13.66
C GLY A 278 10.15 19.88 13.60
N THR A 279 10.68 19.74 12.42
CA THR A 279 12.09 19.99 12.11
C THR A 279 12.28 21.41 11.58
N SER A 280 13.51 21.82 11.32
CA SER A 280 13.81 23.10 10.67
C SER A 280 13.57 23.06 9.14
N SER A 281 12.98 21.99 8.59
CA SER A 281 12.67 21.95 7.15
C SER A 281 11.55 22.95 6.80
N PRO A 282 11.61 23.57 5.61
CA PRO A 282 10.56 24.52 5.20
C PRO A 282 9.15 23.93 5.23
N ALA A 283 9.01 22.69 4.81
CA ALA A 283 7.71 21.99 4.81
C ALA A 283 7.15 21.81 6.24
N ASP A 284 7.99 21.35 7.19
CA ASP A 284 7.60 21.20 8.57
C ASP A 284 7.18 22.54 9.18
N GLN A 285 7.99 23.60 8.96
CA GLN A 285 7.70 24.94 9.51
C GLN A 285 6.44 25.53 8.90
N TYR A 286 6.16 25.28 7.62
CA TYR A 286 4.93 25.71 6.98
C TYR A 286 3.71 25.02 7.61
N ILE A 287 3.73 23.71 7.73
CA ILE A 287 2.63 22.93 8.34
C ILE A 287 2.37 23.35 9.79
N LEU A 288 3.43 23.56 10.57
CA LEU A 288 3.31 24.01 11.97
C LEU A 288 2.79 25.43 12.11
N GLY A 289 3.11 26.30 11.15
CA GLY A 289 2.61 27.67 11.08
C GLY A 289 1.19 27.80 10.52
N HIS A 290 0.73 26.79 9.79
CA HIS A 290 -0.57 26.77 9.13
C HIS A 290 -1.32 25.46 9.40
N PRO A 291 -1.69 25.16 10.65
CA PRO A 291 -2.39 23.91 10.98
C PRO A 291 -3.71 23.77 10.24
N ASP A 292 -4.40 24.86 9.94
CA ASP A 292 -5.65 24.84 9.14
C ASP A 292 -5.42 24.32 7.72
N TYR A 293 -4.24 24.56 7.15
CA TYR A 293 -3.88 23.96 5.86
C TYR A 293 -3.85 22.43 5.94
N PHE A 294 -3.27 21.86 7.00
CA PHE A 294 -3.20 20.42 7.19
C PHE A 294 -4.56 19.82 7.54
N LEU A 295 -5.32 20.47 8.42
CA LEU A 295 -6.61 19.97 8.91
C LEU A 295 -7.77 20.20 7.94
N GLY A 296 -7.73 21.29 7.17
CA GLY A 296 -8.82 21.71 6.30
C GLY A 296 -8.68 21.31 4.84
N ARG A 297 -7.50 20.88 4.40
CA ARG A 297 -7.31 20.42 3.02
C ARG A 297 -7.59 18.94 2.85
N SER A 298 -8.19 18.63 1.71
CA SER A 298 -8.22 17.25 1.21
C SER A 298 -6.79 16.74 1.04
N PRO A 299 -6.51 15.48 1.35
CA PRO A 299 -5.24 14.85 1.02
C PRO A 299 -4.90 14.97 -0.48
N GLU A 300 -3.73 14.51 -0.84
CA GLU A 300 -3.24 14.56 -2.21
C GLU A 300 -4.14 13.77 -3.16
N HIS A 301 -4.31 14.29 -4.38
CA HIS A 301 -4.91 13.55 -5.48
C HIS A 301 -3.98 12.47 -5.97
N ALA A 302 -4.51 11.29 -6.21
CA ALA A 302 -3.82 10.21 -6.90
C ALA A 302 -4.27 10.16 -8.36
N THR A 303 -3.32 10.17 -9.28
CA THR A 303 -3.57 10.11 -10.72
C THR A 303 -2.84 8.93 -11.34
N ILE A 304 -3.45 8.33 -12.35
CA ILE A 304 -2.88 7.29 -13.20
C ILE A 304 -3.16 7.61 -14.67
N ASP A 305 -2.34 7.08 -15.54
CA ASP A 305 -2.53 7.13 -16.99
C ASP A 305 -2.37 5.71 -17.58
N PRO A 306 -3.44 4.90 -17.54
CA PRO A 306 -3.39 3.53 -18.09
C PRO A 306 -3.18 3.48 -19.60
N ASP A 307 -3.52 4.57 -20.29
CA ASP A 307 -3.46 4.67 -21.75
C ASP A 307 -2.14 5.28 -22.25
N ASN A 308 -1.20 5.54 -21.34
CA ASN A 308 0.16 5.89 -21.73
C ASN A 308 0.71 4.87 -22.72
N LEU A 309 1.11 5.35 -23.91
CA LEU A 309 1.43 4.49 -25.06
C LEU A 309 2.51 3.44 -24.76
N VAL A 310 3.54 3.79 -23.99
CA VAL A 310 4.64 2.89 -23.63
C VAL A 310 4.14 1.77 -22.71
N ILE A 311 3.36 2.13 -21.69
CA ILE A 311 2.77 1.19 -20.74
C ILE A 311 1.75 0.30 -21.47
N LEU A 312 0.86 0.91 -22.25
CA LEU A 312 -0.19 0.22 -22.99
C LEU A 312 0.41 -0.81 -23.97
N MET A 313 1.39 -0.41 -24.78
CA MET A 313 2.08 -1.30 -25.72
C MET A 313 2.75 -2.49 -25.02
N SER A 314 3.39 -2.25 -23.88
CA SER A 314 4.02 -3.31 -23.09
C SER A 314 3.00 -4.33 -22.58
N HIS A 315 1.84 -3.85 -22.12
CA HIS A 315 0.77 -4.74 -21.66
C HIS A 315 -0.03 -5.40 -22.80
N LEU A 316 -0.13 -4.78 -23.97
CA LEU A 316 -0.71 -5.42 -25.15
C LEU A 316 0.12 -6.64 -25.60
N LYS A 317 1.44 -6.55 -25.53
CA LYS A 317 2.32 -7.71 -25.76
C LYS A 317 2.01 -8.85 -24.77
N CYS A 318 1.90 -8.55 -23.49
CA CYS A 318 1.53 -9.54 -22.47
C CYS A 318 0.13 -10.12 -22.72
N ALA A 319 -0.83 -9.27 -23.06
CA ALA A 319 -2.21 -9.70 -23.35
C ALA A 319 -2.31 -10.59 -24.59
N ALA A 320 -1.52 -10.31 -25.63
CA ALA A 320 -1.44 -11.14 -26.84
C ALA A 320 -0.78 -12.50 -26.58
N PHE A 321 0.19 -12.55 -25.67
CA PHE A 321 0.80 -13.80 -25.20
C PHE A 321 -0.21 -14.68 -24.46
N GLU A 322 -1.08 -14.07 -23.65
CA GLU A 322 -2.10 -14.78 -22.86
C GLU A 322 -3.23 -15.30 -23.75
N LEU A 323 -3.76 -14.46 -24.61
CA LEU A 323 -4.86 -14.78 -25.51
C LEU A 323 -4.70 -14.01 -26.83
N PRO A 324 -4.93 -14.62 -28.00
CA PRO A 324 -4.92 -13.91 -29.28
C PRO A 324 -5.97 -12.81 -29.32
N PHE A 325 -5.65 -11.63 -29.85
CA PHE A 325 -6.60 -10.54 -30.07
C PHE A 325 -7.43 -10.76 -31.31
N ALA A 326 -8.74 -10.48 -31.28
CA ALA A 326 -9.53 -10.29 -32.48
C ALA A 326 -9.19 -8.93 -33.13
N ALA A 327 -9.36 -8.82 -34.45
CA ALA A 327 -8.99 -7.60 -35.17
C ALA A 327 -9.80 -6.36 -34.75
N ASP A 328 -11.03 -6.56 -34.28
CA ASP A 328 -11.96 -5.53 -33.80
C ASP A 328 -12.06 -5.45 -32.27
N GLU A 329 -11.17 -6.14 -31.57
CA GLU A 329 -11.20 -6.18 -30.10
C GLU A 329 -10.68 -4.87 -29.50
N THR A 330 -11.43 -4.32 -28.55
CA THR A 330 -10.98 -3.18 -27.74
C THR A 330 -10.24 -3.64 -26.49
N TYR A 331 -9.29 -2.82 -26.00
CA TYR A 331 -8.54 -3.10 -24.79
C TYR A 331 -8.69 -1.95 -23.79
N GLY A 332 -9.37 -2.21 -22.68
CA GLY A 332 -9.71 -1.16 -21.71
C GLY A 332 -10.63 -0.07 -22.28
N GLY A 333 -11.44 -0.39 -23.28
CA GLY A 333 -12.31 0.57 -23.98
C GLY A 333 -11.63 1.34 -25.11
N GLN A 334 -10.32 1.15 -25.32
CA GLN A 334 -9.55 1.78 -26.37
C GLN A 334 -9.51 0.90 -27.63
N ASP A 335 -9.61 1.53 -28.79
CA ASP A 335 -9.26 0.88 -30.06
C ASP A 335 -7.74 0.71 -30.13
N VAL A 336 -7.30 -0.53 -30.27
CA VAL A 336 -5.86 -0.87 -30.31
C VAL A 336 -5.41 -1.45 -31.64
N GLY A 337 -6.27 -1.40 -32.65
CA GLY A 337 -6.01 -1.97 -33.97
C GLY A 337 -4.72 -1.46 -34.63
N GLU A 338 -4.46 -0.16 -34.57
CA GLU A 338 -3.22 0.43 -35.12
C GLU A 338 -1.97 -0.08 -34.36
N ILE A 339 -2.05 -0.25 -33.04
CA ILE A 339 -0.92 -0.75 -32.24
C ILE A 339 -0.68 -2.24 -32.55
N LEU A 340 -1.75 -3.03 -32.66
CA LEU A 340 -1.65 -4.45 -33.03
C LEU A 340 -1.08 -4.63 -34.46
N GLY A 341 -1.51 -3.81 -35.40
CA GLY A 341 -0.96 -3.76 -36.75
C GLY A 341 0.54 -3.41 -36.74
N TYR A 342 0.93 -2.37 -36.00
CA TYR A 342 2.34 -2.04 -35.85
C TYR A 342 3.17 -3.18 -35.26
N LEU A 343 2.65 -3.86 -34.22
CA LEU A 343 3.33 -5.02 -33.60
C LEU A 343 3.43 -6.21 -34.59
N ALA A 344 2.46 -6.37 -35.49
CA ALA A 344 2.52 -7.37 -36.55
C ALA A 344 3.59 -7.02 -37.61
N ASP A 345 3.68 -5.75 -38.03
CA ASP A 345 4.73 -5.25 -38.92
C ASP A 345 6.14 -5.46 -38.34
N GLN A 346 6.27 -5.31 -37.01
CA GLN A 346 7.51 -5.60 -36.28
C GLN A 346 7.76 -7.10 -36.04
N ARG A 347 6.91 -7.99 -36.55
CA ARG A 347 6.99 -9.45 -36.37
C ARG A 347 6.94 -9.91 -34.89
N VAL A 348 6.40 -9.11 -34.01
CA VAL A 348 6.11 -9.48 -32.64
C VAL A 348 4.80 -10.27 -32.57
N LEU A 349 3.84 -9.87 -33.36
CA LEU A 349 2.57 -10.57 -33.59
C LEU A 349 2.49 -11.13 -35.01
N HIS A 350 1.61 -12.12 -35.20
CA HIS A 350 1.25 -12.65 -36.51
C HIS A 350 -0.26 -12.58 -36.67
N GLU A 351 -0.71 -11.94 -37.74
CA GLU A 351 -2.11 -11.92 -38.10
C GLU A 351 -2.49 -13.17 -38.89
N ALA A 352 -3.42 -13.93 -38.37
CA ALA A 352 -3.98 -15.11 -39.03
C ALA A 352 -5.47 -15.23 -38.73
N ALA A 353 -6.29 -15.46 -39.76
CA ALA A 353 -7.73 -15.63 -39.63
C ALA A 353 -8.45 -14.52 -38.84
N GLY A 354 -8.03 -13.26 -39.01
CA GLY A 354 -8.59 -12.09 -38.34
C GLY A 354 -8.24 -12.02 -36.85
N ARG A 355 -7.15 -12.66 -36.44
CA ARG A 355 -6.63 -12.61 -35.07
C ARG A 355 -5.13 -12.36 -35.05
N TYR A 356 -4.67 -11.63 -34.05
CA TYR A 356 -3.26 -11.37 -33.78
C TYR A 356 -2.73 -12.35 -32.73
N HIS A 357 -1.75 -13.17 -33.13
CA HIS A 357 -1.11 -14.18 -32.29
C HIS A 357 0.28 -13.76 -31.90
N TRP A 358 0.68 -14.07 -30.64
CA TRP A 358 2.06 -13.90 -30.18
C TRP A 358 3.01 -14.84 -30.92
N MET A 359 4.13 -14.33 -31.43
CA MET A 359 5.08 -15.11 -32.22
C MET A 359 6.52 -15.07 -31.74
N ALA A 360 6.87 -14.16 -30.85
CA ALA A 360 8.23 -14.04 -30.36
C ALA A 360 8.56 -15.13 -29.30
N ASP A 361 9.80 -15.63 -29.33
CA ASP A 361 10.32 -16.61 -28.37
C ASP A 361 10.71 -15.97 -27.02
N THR A 362 10.04 -14.89 -26.63
CA THR A 362 10.30 -14.16 -25.39
C THR A 362 9.09 -14.21 -24.48
N TYR A 363 9.33 -14.04 -23.18
CA TYR A 363 8.29 -13.98 -22.17
C TYR A 363 8.00 -12.51 -21.83
N PRO A 364 6.98 -11.89 -22.44
CA PRO A 364 6.82 -10.44 -22.40
C PRO A 364 6.56 -9.88 -20.99
N ALA A 365 6.04 -10.68 -20.07
CA ALA A 365 5.80 -10.23 -18.71
C ALA A 365 7.11 -10.06 -17.90
N GLU A 366 8.20 -10.72 -18.27
CA GLU A 366 9.50 -10.57 -17.62
C GLU A 366 10.14 -9.20 -17.95
N ASP A 367 9.87 -8.70 -19.14
CA ASP A 367 10.41 -7.41 -19.60
C ASP A 367 9.67 -6.19 -19.00
N VAL A 368 8.53 -6.41 -18.34
CA VAL A 368 7.70 -5.33 -17.79
C VAL A 368 7.84 -5.21 -16.29
N SER A 369 8.58 -4.21 -15.82
CA SER A 369 8.61 -3.84 -14.41
C SER A 369 7.44 -2.94 -14.07
N LEU A 370 6.54 -3.38 -13.18
CA LEU A 370 5.38 -2.57 -12.77
C LEU A 370 5.76 -1.25 -12.06
N ARG A 371 7.02 -1.09 -11.64
CA ARG A 371 7.50 0.10 -10.90
C ARG A 371 8.46 0.97 -11.68
N ALA A 372 8.77 0.62 -12.90
CA ALA A 372 9.61 1.40 -13.79
C ALA A 372 8.79 2.06 -14.89
N ALA A 373 9.26 3.20 -15.36
CA ALA A 373 8.60 3.94 -16.45
C ALA A 373 9.02 3.43 -17.85
N ALA A 374 9.66 2.28 -17.96
CA ALA A 374 10.22 1.55 -19.08
C ALA A 374 11.73 1.41 -18.96
#